data_3db92f74138cc91f2267fa1d371a0f53
#
_entry.id   3db92f74138cc91f2267fa1d371a0f53
#
_cell.length_a   1.000
_cell.length_b   1.000
_cell.length_c   1.000
_cell.angle_alpha   90.00
_cell.angle_beta   90.00
_cell.angle_gamma   90.00
#
_symmetry.space_group_name_H-M   'P 1'
#
loop_
_entity.id
_entity.type
_entity.pdbx_description
1 polymer ?
#
loop_
_entity_poly.entity_id
_entity_poly.type
_entity_poly.pdbx_seq_one_letter_code
_entity_poly.pdbx_strand_id
1 'polypeptide(L)'
;MTPYAITLAAWVVTHSVDDGRPAHPHRARFPVRHVVFVVKENRTFDNYFGKFPGANGATCGRISDGSVIPLAPLPDGPQGASHSWDAALLAYHDGAMDQFDLIPGSMGGALNMVQASEEDIPNYWKLAREFVLSDNFFSSLHGPSFPNHLYTIAAQSGGAQDNPHTFPDSPDAPLVDPCRSPTDCPFPGVPGLEPSDIEPYDDFRSAVWGCDSDRKSKVPVLDQEGEVEWIYPCFDFPTLGDELTEAGVSWKMYAPGPPDPQKITQNGYQWTAYDAIRHIRDTEEWKLHVVLTEQFAVDARNGTLPAVSWVSTPIGVTEHPPWPICDGENWTVSLVQALAAGPQWRHSAMFITWDDFGGFYDHVPPDQIDRYGLGFRVPLLVVSPYARRGHIDHARAEFSSVLKFIEANWELPSLTERDADSVDMTQVFDFDQHPRRPPRLTQRSECTQY
;
A
#
# COMPACT_ATOMS: atom_id res chain seq x y z
N MET A 1 -55.45 -8.10 44.06
CA MET A 1 -54.94 -8.49 42.69
C MET A 1 -55.17 -7.30 41.80
N THR A 2 -54.14 -6.50 41.56
CA THR A 2 -54.18 -5.30 40.76
C THR A 2 -53.43 -5.61 39.47
N PRO A 3 -54.00 -5.35 38.28
CA PRO A 3 -53.28 -5.61 37.03
C PRO A 3 -52.28 -4.47 36.67
N TYR A 4 -51.07 -4.84 36.37
CA TYR A 4 -50.04 -3.93 35.80
C TYR A 4 -50.37 -3.64 34.33
N ALA A 5 -50.53 -2.37 34.01
CA ALA A 5 -50.63 -1.91 32.63
C ALA A 5 -49.22 -1.77 32.02
N ILE A 6 -48.92 -2.50 30.95
CA ILE A 6 -47.73 -2.36 30.17
C ILE A 6 -47.95 -1.25 29.14
N THR A 7 -47.25 -0.15 29.29
CA THR A 7 -47.25 0.94 28.31
C THR A 7 -46.21 0.63 27.22
N LEU A 8 -46.66 0.32 26.03
CA LEU A 8 -45.82 0.22 24.82
C LEU A 8 -45.47 1.64 24.36
N ALA A 9 -44.21 2.00 24.49
CA ALA A 9 -43.66 3.19 23.87
C ALA A 9 -43.40 2.88 22.38
N ALA A 10 -44.20 3.51 21.51
CA ALA A 10 -43.94 3.47 20.07
C ALA A 10 -42.78 4.42 19.72
N TRP A 11 -41.69 3.86 19.24
CA TRP A 11 -40.63 4.64 18.62
C TRP A 11 -41.09 5.11 17.25
N VAL A 12 -41.35 6.41 17.13
CA VAL A 12 -41.56 7.06 15.84
C VAL A 12 -40.19 7.26 15.18
N VAL A 13 -39.85 6.42 14.24
CA VAL A 13 -38.70 6.63 13.33
C VAL A 13 -39.12 7.76 12.37
N THR A 14 -38.68 8.97 12.64
CA THR A 14 -38.80 10.07 11.70
C THR A 14 -37.77 9.83 10.58
N HIS A 15 -38.22 9.30 9.44
CA HIS A 15 -37.45 9.39 8.21
C HIS A 15 -37.39 10.86 7.81
N SER A 16 -36.24 11.47 7.90
CA SER A 16 -35.95 12.74 7.23
C SER A 16 -36.09 12.50 5.73
N VAL A 17 -37.05 13.14 5.10
CA VAL A 17 -37.15 13.19 3.65
C VAL A 17 -35.95 14.01 3.18
N ASP A 18 -35.00 13.36 2.52
CA ASP A 18 -33.91 14.00 1.80
C ASP A 18 -34.54 14.93 0.76
N ASP A 19 -34.31 16.23 0.86
CA ASP A 19 -34.95 17.27 0.02
C ASP A 19 -34.31 17.39 -1.36
N GLY A 20 -33.55 16.36 -1.80
CA GLY A 20 -33.03 16.23 -3.18
C GLY A 20 -32.07 17.34 -3.62
N ARG A 21 -31.49 18.10 -2.68
CA ARG A 21 -30.41 19.03 -3.02
C ARG A 21 -29.11 18.24 -3.16
N PRO A 22 -28.34 18.44 -4.23
CA PRO A 22 -27.01 17.89 -4.32
C PRO A 22 -26.20 18.36 -3.09
N ALA A 23 -25.67 17.43 -2.32
CA ALA A 23 -24.77 17.76 -1.20
C ALA A 23 -23.66 18.67 -1.75
N HIS A 24 -23.41 19.81 -1.10
CA HIS A 24 -22.25 20.61 -1.49
C HIS A 24 -21.00 19.78 -1.25
N PRO A 25 -20.09 19.66 -2.23
CA PRO A 25 -18.89 18.85 -2.07
C PRO A 25 -18.13 19.28 -0.82
N HIS A 26 -17.68 18.31 -0.03
CA HIS A 26 -16.86 18.56 1.13
C HIS A 26 -15.61 19.35 0.74
N ARG A 27 -15.28 20.38 1.51
CA ARG A 27 -14.11 21.22 1.25
C ARG A 27 -12.94 20.71 2.06
N ALA A 28 -11.76 20.72 1.46
CA ALA A 28 -10.53 20.39 2.16
C ALA A 28 -10.34 21.33 3.37
N ARG A 29 -10.13 20.73 4.54
CA ARG A 29 -9.85 21.42 5.81
C ARG A 29 -8.47 22.06 5.82
N PHE A 30 -7.49 21.37 5.24
CA PHE A 30 -6.12 21.83 5.13
C PHE A 30 -5.88 22.55 3.78
N PRO A 31 -4.77 23.30 3.61
CA PRO A 31 -4.43 23.92 2.32
C PRO A 31 -4.10 22.90 1.23
N VAL A 32 -4.01 21.60 1.56
CA VAL A 32 -3.86 20.48 0.65
C VAL A 32 -5.21 20.12 0.05
N ARG A 33 -5.35 20.31 -1.26
CA ARG A 33 -6.57 20.03 -2.03
C ARG A 33 -6.42 18.86 -2.97
N HIS A 34 -5.20 18.38 -3.16
CA HIS A 34 -4.85 17.26 -4.02
C HIS A 34 -3.90 16.35 -3.25
N VAL A 35 -4.38 15.16 -2.92
CA VAL A 35 -3.57 14.10 -2.33
C VAL A 35 -3.24 13.09 -3.42
N VAL A 36 -1.97 12.75 -3.55
CA VAL A 36 -1.48 11.73 -4.48
C VAL A 36 -0.82 10.64 -3.66
N PHE A 37 -1.32 9.42 -3.76
CA PHE A 37 -0.77 8.25 -3.10
C PHE A 37 -0.13 7.34 -4.16
N VAL A 38 1.20 7.30 -4.19
CA VAL A 38 1.99 6.47 -5.11
C VAL A 38 2.47 5.26 -4.34
N VAL A 39 2.09 4.08 -4.80
CA VAL A 39 2.51 2.80 -4.23
C VAL A 39 3.40 2.09 -5.24
N LYS A 40 4.62 1.79 -4.81
CA LYS A 40 5.65 1.06 -5.56
C LYS A 40 5.82 -0.33 -4.96
N GLU A 41 6.77 -1.11 -5.46
CA GLU A 41 6.88 -2.51 -5.12
C GLU A 41 8.18 -2.84 -4.38
N ASN A 42 7.98 -3.56 -3.27
CA ASN A 42 8.91 -4.44 -2.61
C ASN A 42 10.24 -3.81 -2.12
N ARG A 43 10.18 -2.89 -1.14
CA ARG A 43 11.39 -2.39 -0.46
C ARG A 43 11.14 -2.11 1.02
N THR A 44 12.03 -2.60 1.88
CA THR A 44 12.03 -2.21 3.29
C THR A 44 12.70 -0.86 3.51
N PHE A 45 12.47 -0.30 4.68
CA PHE A 45 13.15 0.92 5.10
C PHE A 45 14.67 0.74 5.15
N ASP A 46 15.16 -0.34 5.77
CA ASP A 46 16.60 -0.59 5.87
C ASP A 46 17.24 -0.87 4.51
N ASN A 47 16.50 -1.46 3.57
CA ASN A 47 16.98 -1.69 2.21
C ASN A 47 17.30 -0.38 1.47
N TYR A 48 16.48 0.68 1.66
CA TYR A 48 16.67 1.94 0.94
C TYR A 48 17.27 3.08 1.77
N PHE A 49 16.90 3.18 3.04
CA PHE A 49 17.26 4.32 3.89
C PHE A 49 17.96 3.92 5.19
N GLY A 50 18.36 2.66 5.35
CA GLY A 50 19.06 2.21 6.55
C GLY A 50 20.37 2.95 6.83
N LYS A 51 21.00 3.57 5.82
CA LYS A 51 22.17 4.44 5.94
C LYS A 51 21.82 5.94 6.03
N PHE A 52 20.54 6.33 5.98
CA PHE A 52 20.18 7.74 5.95
C PHE A 52 20.48 8.40 7.29
N PRO A 53 21.21 9.54 7.30
CA PRO A 53 21.66 10.16 8.56
C PRO A 53 20.50 10.63 9.43
N GLY A 54 20.46 10.17 10.66
CA GLY A 54 19.46 10.55 11.66
C GLY A 54 18.19 9.70 11.66
N ALA A 55 18.02 8.80 10.69
CA ALA A 55 16.93 7.85 10.67
C ALA A 55 17.23 6.62 11.57
N ASN A 56 16.17 5.96 12.02
CA ASN A 56 16.26 4.67 12.71
C ASN A 56 16.53 3.54 11.71
N GLY A 57 17.77 3.49 11.19
CA GLY A 57 18.20 2.51 10.20
C GLY A 57 19.30 1.60 10.72
N ALA A 58 19.44 0.42 10.12
CA ALA A 58 20.50 -0.54 10.41
C ALA A 58 21.43 -0.74 9.22
N THR A 59 22.69 -1.07 9.49
CA THR A 59 23.71 -1.43 8.48
C THR A 59 24.23 -2.84 8.65
N CYS A 60 23.66 -3.57 9.60
CA CYS A 60 23.91 -4.99 9.84
C CYS A 60 22.62 -5.65 10.33
N GLY A 61 22.50 -6.95 10.14
CA GLY A 61 21.35 -7.75 10.56
C GLY A 61 21.78 -9.05 11.19
N ARG A 62 20.94 -9.60 12.06
CA ARG A 62 21.10 -10.94 12.62
C ARG A 62 20.55 -11.96 11.63
N ILE A 63 21.19 -13.11 11.54
CA ILE A 63 20.72 -14.26 10.76
C ILE A 63 20.47 -15.48 11.66
N SER A 64 19.89 -16.52 11.11
CA SER A 64 19.34 -17.69 11.81
C SER A 64 20.35 -18.46 12.69
N ASP A 65 21.62 -18.42 12.35
CA ASP A 65 22.68 -19.05 13.16
C ASP A 65 23.11 -18.17 14.38
N GLY A 66 22.47 -17.02 14.57
CA GLY A 66 22.74 -16.05 15.63
C GLY A 66 23.88 -15.08 15.32
N SER A 67 24.55 -15.21 14.19
CA SER A 67 25.60 -14.26 13.79
C SER A 67 24.98 -12.92 13.33
N VAL A 68 25.79 -11.86 13.39
CA VAL A 68 25.44 -10.53 12.89
C VAL A 68 26.33 -10.22 11.70
N ILE A 69 25.70 -10.01 10.53
CA ILE A 69 26.40 -9.72 9.29
C ILE A 69 26.13 -8.30 8.81
N PRO A 70 27.07 -7.65 8.13
CA PRO A 70 26.80 -6.36 7.48
C PRO A 70 25.82 -6.55 6.32
N LEU A 71 24.91 -5.58 6.13
CA LEU A 71 24.09 -5.53 4.92
C LEU A 71 25.01 -5.21 3.73
N ALA A 72 25.01 -6.08 2.72
CA ALA A 72 25.83 -5.92 1.54
C ALA A 72 25.33 -4.74 0.67
N PRO A 73 26.17 -4.16 -0.20
CA PRO A 73 25.69 -3.20 -1.20
C PRO A 73 24.58 -3.81 -2.05
N LEU A 74 23.56 -3.02 -2.34
CA LEU A 74 22.45 -3.42 -3.19
C LEU A 74 22.96 -3.65 -4.63
N PRO A 75 22.93 -4.88 -5.16
CA PRO A 75 23.33 -5.09 -6.53
C PRO A 75 22.28 -4.52 -7.49
N ASP A 76 22.73 -4.02 -8.61
CA ASP A 76 21.87 -3.61 -9.72
C ASP A 76 21.58 -4.87 -10.56
N GLY A 77 20.53 -5.63 -10.19
CA GLY A 77 20.21 -6.93 -10.82
C GLY A 77 19.16 -7.73 -10.06
N PRO A 78 18.89 -8.96 -10.50
CA PRO A 78 17.87 -9.79 -9.85
C PRO A 78 18.20 -9.99 -8.37
N GLN A 79 17.26 -9.62 -7.52
CA GLN A 79 17.35 -9.64 -6.07
C GLN A 79 15.99 -10.03 -5.51
N GLY A 80 15.91 -10.12 -4.19
CA GLY A 80 14.68 -10.43 -3.49
C GLY A 80 14.58 -11.91 -3.17
N ALA A 81 13.62 -12.22 -2.35
CA ALA A 81 13.29 -13.55 -1.90
C ALA A 81 11.77 -13.67 -1.85
N SER A 82 11.24 -14.83 -1.47
CA SER A 82 9.82 -14.96 -1.21
C SER A 82 9.36 -13.88 -0.21
N HIS A 83 8.20 -13.31 -0.47
CA HIS A 83 7.56 -12.31 0.40
C HIS A 83 6.09 -12.67 0.65
N SER A 84 5.74 -13.96 0.49
CA SER A 84 4.46 -14.50 0.88
C SER A 84 4.17 -14.25 2.37
N TRP A 85 2.92 -14.45 2.76
CA TRP A 85 2.51 -14.41 4.16
C TRP A 85 3.41 -15.27 5.06
N ASP A 86 3.62 -16.53 4.67
CA ASP A 86 4.43 -17.47 5.45
C ASP A 86 5.91 -17.05 5.50
N ALA A 87 6.45 -16.54 4.40
CA ALA A 87 7.82 -16.03 4.35
C ALA A 87 8.00 -14.81 5.27
N ALA A 88 7.00 -13.94 5.35
CA ALA A 88 7.01 -12.80 6.26
C ALA A 88 6.98 -13.25 7.73
N LEU A 89 6.11 -14.22 8.08
CA LEU A 89 6.05 -14.76 9.44
C LEU A 89 7.35 -15.48 9.83
N LEU A 90 7.97 -16.22 8.90
CA LEU A 90 9.28 -16.83 9.14
C LEU A 90 10.33 -15.75 9.46
N ALA A 91 10.44 -14.72 8.61
CA ALA A 91 11.40 -13.64 8.81
C ALA A 91 11.17 -12.86 10.11
N TYR A 92 9.90 -12.62 10.46
CA TYR A 92 9.49 -11.95 11.69
C TYR A 92 9.94 -12.72 12.94
N HIS A 93 9.80 -14.04 12.93
CA HIS A 93 10.24 -14.97 13.99
C HIS A 93 9.92 -14.44 15.40
N ASP A 94 8.62 -14.25 15.70
CA ASP A 94 8.14 -13.71 16.99
C ASP A 94 8.80 -12.37 17.40
N GLY A 95 9.17 -11.55 16.43
CA GLY A 95 9.83 -10.27 16.64
C GLY A 95 11.36 -10.32 16.75
N ALA A 96 11.98 -11.48 16.60
CA ALA A 96 13.43 -11.62 16.63
C ALA A 96 14.12 -11.06 15.37
N MET A 97 13.41 -10.97 14.24
CA MET A 97 13.89 -10.40 12.97
C MET A 97 15.19 -11.05 12.47
N ASP A 98 15.34 -12.35 12.61
CA ASP A 98 16.62 -13.03 12.43
C ASP A 98 16.59 -14.28 11.52
N GLN A 99 15.48 -14.47 10.73
CA GLN A 99 15.36 -15.59 9.79
C GLN A 99 15.16 -15.16 8.33
N PHE A 100 15.54 -13.96 7.97
CA PHE A 100 15.51 -13.50 6.57
C PHE A 100 16.40 -14.35 5.63
N ASP A 101 17.49 -14.90 6.13
CA ASP A 101 18.39 -15.80 5.40
C ASP A 101 17.75 -17.17 5.07
N LEU A 102 16.70 -17.55 5.80
CA LEU A 102 15.97 -18.81 5.58
C LEU A 102 14.82 -18.67 4.57
N ILE A 103 14.42 -17.46 4.23
CA ILE A 103 13.34 -17.23 3.26
C ILE A 103 13.68 -17.92 1.92
N PRO A 104 12.75 -18.65 1.28
CA PRO A 104 12.96 -19.23 -0.03
C PRO A 104 13.43 -18.17 -1.06
N GLY A 105 14.47 -18.49 -1.80
CA GLY A 105 15.08 -17.57 -2.76
C GLY A 105 16.12 -16.61 -2.17
N SER A 106 16.29 -16.51 -0.85
CA SER A 106 17.27 -15.61 -0.21
C SER A 106 18.73 -15.98 -0.49
N MET A 107 19.00 -17.21 -0.89
CA MET A 107 20.36 -17.77 -1.06
C MET A 107 21.23 -17.60 0.20
N GLY A 108 20.67 -17.89 1.38
CA GLY A 108 21.34 -17.70 2.67
C GLY A 108 21.60 -16.23 3.01
N GLY A 109 20.71 -15.36 2.60
CA GLY A 109 20.81 -13.91 2.84
C GLY A 109 21.51 -13.11 1.73
N ALA A 110 22.13 -13.77 0.75
CA ALA A 110 22.90 -13.06 -0.29
C ALA A 110 22.06 -12.13 -1.17
N LEU A 111 20.76 -12.39 -1.32
CA LEU A 111 19.87 -11.61 -2.18
C LEU A 111 18.96 -10.64 -1.44
N ASN A 112 18.83 -10.74 -0.14
CA ASN A 112 17.88 -9.95 0.65
C ASN A 112 18.50 -9.21 1.85
N MET A 113 19.71 -9.60 2.32
CA MET A 113 20.48 -8.85 3.33
C MET A 113 21.33 -7.78 2.64
N VAL A 114 20.69 -6.92 1.86
CA VAL A 114 21.33 -5.92 0.99
C VAL A 114 20.75 -4.53 1.21
N GLN A 115 21.51 -3.48 0.90
CA GLN A 115 21.18 -2.11 1.25
C GLN A 115 21.70 -1.10 0.23
N ALA A 116 20.83 -0.19 -0.20
CA ALA A 116 21.17 0.92 -1.07
C ALA A 116 22.05 1.97 -0.37
N SER A 117 22.80 2.69 -1.17
CA SER A 117 23.50 3.93 -0.81
C SER A 117 22.78 5.14 -1.44
N GLU A 118 23.23 6.35 -1.08
CA GLU A 118 22.77 7.58 -1.76
C GLU A 118 23.05 7.56 -3.26
N GLU A 119 24.14 6.90 -3.70
CA GLU A 119 24.51 6.83 -5.10
C GLU A 119 23.56 5.94 -5.91
N ASP A 120 22.95 4.95 -5.27
CA ASP A 120 22.00 4.02 -5.89
C ASP A 120 20.62 4.65 -6.11
N ILE A 121 20.17 5.55 -5.18
CA ILE A 121 18.86 6.19 -5.19
C ILE A 121 18.93 7.69 -4.86
N PRO A 122 19.72 8.48 -5.61
CA PRO A 122 20.06 9.86 -5.23
C PRO A 122 18.86 10.80 -5.16
N ASN A 123 17.82 10.60 -5.97
CA ASN A 123 16.65 11.46 -5.96
C ASN A 123 15.74 11.16 -4.77
N TYR A 124 15.60 9.90 -4.37
CA TYR A 124 14.86 9.58 -3.14
C TYR A 124 15.55 10.15 -1.90
N TRP A 125 16.87 10.05 -1.79
CA TRP A 125 17.63 10.66 -0.70
C TRP A 125 17.54 12.19 -0.72
N LYS A 126 17.50 12.79 -1.90
CA LYS A 126 17.28 14.23 -2.04
C LYS A 126 15.88 14.65 -1.58
N LEU A 127 14.84 13.89 -1.93
CA LEU A 127 13.49 14.13 -1.45
C LEU A 127 13.41 14.02 0.07
N ALA A 128 14.04 12.99 0.66
CA ALA A 128 14.13 12.83 2.11
C ALA A 128 14.81 14.01 2.81
N ARG A 129 15.88 14.56 2.24
CA ARG A 129 16.57 15.75 2.78
C ARG A 129 15.78 17.03 2.62
N GLU A 130 14.97 17.14 1.59
CA GLU A 130 14.23 18.37 1.32
C GLU A 130 12.83 18.39 1.92
N PHE A 131 12.22 17.22 2.11
CA PHE A 131 10.84 17.06 2.59
C PHE A 131 10.79 16.13 3.82
N VAL A 132 9.82 15.22 3.90
CA VAL A 132 9.68 14.30 5.02
C VAL A 132 10.05 12.88 4.58
N LEU A 133 10.82 12.21 5.41
CA LEU A 133 11.04 10.78 5.41
C LEU A 133 10.44 10.21 6.69
N SER A 134 9.53 9.25 6.61
CA SER A 134 9.11 8.48 7.78
C SER A 134 9.99 7.24 7.90
N ASP A 135 10.56 7.03 9.07
CA ASP A 135 11.39 5.87 9.41
C ASP A 135 10.66 4.86 10.31
N ASN A 136 9.38 5.08 10.51
CA ASN A 136 8.51 4.22 11.31
C ASN A 136 7.15 4.01 10.61
N PHE A 137 7.20 3.85 9.28
CA PHE A 137 6.05 3.56 8.44
C PHE A 137 6.09 2.09 8.01
N PHE A 138 4.97 1.41 8.12
CA PHE A 138 4.83 -0.03 7.92
C PHE A 138 3.89 -0.34 6.76
N SER A 139 4.08 -1.47 6.09
CA SER A 139 3.00 -2.08 5.32
C SER A 139 1.89 -2.55 6.27
N SER A 140 0.68 -2.71 5.76
CA SER A 140 -0.51 -2.85 6.65
C SER A 140 -0.74 -4.27 7.16
N LEU A 141 -0.09 -5.27 6.55
CA LEU A 141 -0.10 -6.64 7.07
C LEU A 141 1.20 -7.37 6.71
N HIS A 142 1.50 -8.45 7.45
CA HIS A 142 2.51 -9.41 7.03
C HIS A 142 2.09 -9.98 5.68
N GLY A 143 2.94 -9.93 4.68
CA GLY A 143 2.67 -10.59 3.42
C GLY A 143 2.82 -9.71 2.20
N PRO A 144 2.38 -10.22 1.06
CA PRO A 144 2.71 -9.68 -0.25
C PRO A 144 1.78 -8.56 -0.70
N SER A 145 1.93 -8.22 -1.99
CA SER A 145 1.36 -7.03 -2.61
C SER A 145 -0.16 -6.97 -2.61
N PHE A 146 -0.85 -8.05 -2.98
CA PHE A 146 -2.31 -7.99 -3.19
C PHE A 146 -3.08 -7.48 -1.96
N PRO A 147 -2.97 -8.10 -0.78
CA PRO A 147 -3.67 -7.61 0.40
C PRO A 147 -3.18 -6.22 0.83
N ASN A 148 -1.90 -5.91 0.71
CA ASN A 148 -1.35 -4.61 1.04
C ASN A 148 -1.90 -3.49 0.13
N HIS A 149 -2.07 -3.74 -1.17
CA HIS A 149 -2.75 -2.81 -2.07
C HIS A 149 -4.21 -2.56 -1.69
N LEU A 150 -4.94 -3.58 -1.19
CA LEU A 150 -6.32 -3.39 -0.70
C LEU A 150 -6.37 -2.46 0.52
N TYR A 151 -5.41 -2.56 1.43
CA TYR A 151 -5.31 -1.63 2.56
C TYR A 151 -5.12 -0.17 2.12
N THR A 152 -4.51 0.09 0.97
CA THR A 152 -4.34 1.46 0.45
C THR A 152 -5.63 2.12 0.01
N ILE A 153 -6.72 1.36 -0.14
CA ILE A 153 -8.02 1.88 -0.59
C ILE A 153 -9.16 1.62 0.40
N ALA A 154 -8.98 0.69 1.36
CA ALA A 154 -10.11 0.23 2.18
C ALA A 154 -9.76 0.00 3.66
N ALA A 155 -8.53 0.21 4.10
CA ALA A 155 -8.04 -0.08 5.46
C ALA A 155 -8.32 -1.55 5.89
N GLN A 156 -8.43 -2.44 4.93
CA GLN A 156 -8.63 -3.88 5.10
C GLN A 156 -8.26 -4.63 3.81
N SER A 157 -8.07 -5.94 3.92
CA SER A 157 -7.82 -6.84 2.79
C SER A 157 -9.00 -7.77 2.46
N GLY A 158 -10.14 -7.63 3.16
CA GLY A 158 -11.24 -8.61 3.07
C GLY A 158 -10.84 -10.01 3.52
N GLY A 159 -9.90 -10.13 4.44
CA GLY A 159 -9.37 -11.40 4.92
C GLY A 159 -8.22 -11.97 4.09
N ALA A 160 -7.91 -11.41 2.91
CA ALA A 160 -6.82 -11.90 2.08
C ALA A 160 -5.47 -11.78 2.81
N GLN A 161 -4.68 -12.85 2.72
CA GLN A 161 -3.37 -12.96 3.36
C GLN A 161 -2.22 -12.99 2.36
N ASP A 162 -2.49 -13.44 1.12
CA ASP A 162 -1.47 -13.66 0.11
C ASP A 162 -1.93 -13.21 -1.27
N ASN A 163 -1.06 -13.32 -2.27
CA ASN A 163 -1.39 -13.03 -3.65
C ASN A 163 -2.33 -14.10 -4.24
N PRO A 164 -3.18 -13.74 -5.21
CA PRO A 164 -4.00 -14.73 -5.90
C PRO A 164 -3.17 -15.69 -6.75
N HIS A 165 -3.51 -16.97 -6.67
CA HIS A 165 -2.93 -18.04 -7.46
C HIS A 165 -3.96 -18.63 -8.43
N THR A 166 -3.53 -19.03 -9.62
CA THR A 166 -4.40 -19.68 -10.60
C THR A 166 -4.19 -21.21 -10.55
N PHE A 167 -5.26 -21.94 -10.32
CA PHE A 167 -5.27 -23.42 -10.24
C PHE A 167 -6.03 -24.00 -11.45
N PRO A 168 -5.38 -24.23 -12.61
CA PRO A 168 -6.06 -24.58 -13.86
C PRO A 168 -6.93 -25.85 -13.76
N ASP A 169 -6.53 -26.83 -12.96
CA ASP A 169 -7.21 -28.11 -12.79
C ASP A 169 -8.23 -28.13 -11.65
N SER A 170 -8.41 -27.01 -10.93
CA SER A 170 -9.38 -26.94 -9.84
C SER A 170 -10.77 -26.49 -10.33
N PRO A 171 -11.85 -26.72 -9.57
CA PRO A 171 -13.13 -26.09 -9.82
C PRO A 171 -13.03 -24.55 -9.67
N ASP A 172 -14.02 -23.84 -10.21
CA ASP A 172 -14.11 -22.41 -10.02
C ASP A 172 -14.14 -22.04 -8.54
N ALA A 173 -13.49 -20.95 -8.20
CA ALA A 173 -13.43 -20.48 -6.82
C ALA A 173 -14.81 -19.99 -6.35
N PRO A 174 -15.22 -20.31 -5.10
CA PRO A 174 -16.44 -19.79 -4.54
C PRO A 174 -16.39 -18.27 -4.38
N LEU A 175 -17.56 -17.64 -4.43
CA LEU A 175 -17.77 -16.27 -3.96
C LEU A 175 -18.19 -16.40 -2.49
N VAL A 176 -17.28 -16.11 -1.58
CA VAL A 176 -17.53 -16.12 -0.14
C VAL A 176 -17.49 -14.68 0.38
N ASP A 177 -18.23 -14.39 1.42
CA ASP A 177 -18.17 -13.09 2.11
C ASP A 177 -17.20 -13.23 3.29
N PRO A 178 -15.92 -12.86 3.12
CA PRO A 178 -14.91 -13.01 4.16
C PRO A 178 -15.14 -12.05 5.33
N CYS A 179 -14.24 -12.05 6.29
CA CYS A 179 -14.27 -11.09 7.38
C CYS A 179 -14.34 -9.66 6.86
N ARG A 180 -15.38 -8.92 7.27
CA ARG A 180 -15.63 -7.55 6.79
C ARG A 180 -14.72 -6.49 7.41
N SER A 181 -14.08 -6.86 8.52
CA SER A 181 -13.13 -6.01 9.25
C SER A 181 -12.01 -6.88 9.80
N PRO A 182 -10.78 -6.36 9.94
CA PRO A 182 -9.69 -7.07 10.61
C PRO A 182 -10.01 -7.52 12.03
N THR A 183 -10.94 -6.83 12.70
CA THR A 183 -11.36 -7.11 14.08
C THR A 183 -12.54 -8.05 14.19
N ASP A 184 -13.27 -8.33 13.11
CA ASP A 184 -14.45 -9.22 13.11
C ASP A 184 -14.08 -10.69 13.26
N CYS A 185 -12.80 -11.03 13.11
CA CYS A 185 -12.33 -12.40 13.15
C CYS A 185 -11.45 -12.68 14.36
N PRO A 186 -11.53 -13.88 14.96
CA PRO A 186 -10.66 -14.22 16.08
C PRO A 186 -9.19 -14.18 15.65
N PHE A 187 -8.33 -13.72 16.54
CA PHE A 187 -6.88 -13.73 16.34
C PHE A 187 -6.31 -15.10 16.77
N PRO A 188 -5.90 -15.98 15.85
CA PRO A 188 -5.41 -17.30 16.20
C PRO A 188 -3.99 -17.29 16.78
N GLY A 189 -3.34 -16.14 16.82
CA GLY A 189 -1.90 -16.01 17.10
C GLY A 189 -1.07 -16.12 15.82
N VAL A 190 0.22 -15.81 15.93
CA VAL A 190 1.18 -16.01 14.84
C VAL A 190 1.66 -17.46 14.91
N PRO A 191 1.45 -18.29 13.88
CA PRO A 191 1.95 -19.66 13.90
C PRO A 191 3.47 -19.68 13.87
N GLY A 192 4.08 -20.60 14.60
CA GLY A 192 5.50 -20.94 14.40
C GLY A 192 5.65 -21.66 13.06
N LEU A 193 6.51 -21.13 12.18
CA LEU A 193 6.77 -21.70 10.87
C LEU A 193 8.19 -22.23 10.76
N GLU A 194 8.34 -23.34 10.07
CA GLU A 194 9.64 -23.89 9.67
C GLU A 194 9.88 -23.57 8.19
N PRO A 195 11.13 -23.42 7.73
CA PRO A 195 11.41 -23.13 6.32
C PRO A 195 10.81 -24.12 5.32
N SER A 196 10.56 -25.36 5.75
CA SER A 196 9.92 -26.42 4.95
C SER A 196 8.42 -26.22 4.76
N ASP A 197 7.79 -25.35 5.56
CA ASP A 197 6.35 -25.12 5.53
C ASP A 197 6.00 -24.03 4.50
N ILE A 198 7.02 -23.33 3.99
CA ILE A 198 6.85 -22.23 3.06
C ILE A 198 6.93 -22.74 1.63
N GLU A 199 5.88 -22.49 0.86
CA GLU A 199 5.88 -22.83 -0.57
C GLU A 199 6.99 -22.08 -1.31
N PRO A 200 7.68 -22.72 -2.25
CA PRO A 200 8.67 -22.06 -3.09
C PRO A 200 8.06 -20.87 -3.84
N TYR A 201 8.81 -19.80 -3.92
CA TYR A 201 8.47 -18.58 -4.66
C TYR A 201 7.96 -18.92 -6.08
N ASP A 202 6.66 -18.73 -6.32
CA ASP A 202 6.01 -18.90 -7.62
C ASP A 202 4.96 -17.81 -7.82
N ASP A 203 5.41 -16.55 -7.67
CA ASP A 203 4.57 -15.36 -7.54
C ASP A 203 3.80 -14.96 -8.78
N PHE A 204 4.04 -15.58 -9.92
CA PHE A 204 3.64 -14.99 -11.19
C PHE A 204 2.67 -15.84 -12.01
N ARG A 205 1.80 -16.60 -11.36
CA ARG A 205 0.83 -17.42 -12.08
C ARG A 205 -0.38 -16.66 -12.60
N SER A 206 -0.68 -15.48 -12.07
CA SER A 206 -1.78 -14.66 -12.58
C SER A 206 -1.29 -13.27 -12.96
N ALA A 207 -1.61 -12.83 -14.18
CA ALA A 207 -1.36 -11.45 -14.62
C ALA A 207 -2.45 -10.48 -14.16
N VAL A 208 -3.50 -10.98 -13.51
CA VAL A 208 -4.66 -10.23 -13.05
C VAL A 208 -5.12 -10.83 -11.72
N TRP A 209 -5.34 -9.99 -10.73
CA TRP A 209 -5.60 -10.43 -9.36
C TRP A 209 -7.00 -10.12 -8.83
N GLY A 210 -7.76 -9.28 -9.49
CA GLY A 210 -9.08 -8.85 -9.04
C GLY A 210 -10.24 -9.58 -9.72
N CYS A 211 -11.33 -8.86 -9.91
CA CYS A 211 -12.54 -9.36 -10.57
C CYS A 211 -12.34 -9.72 -12.05
N ASP A 212 -11.30 -9.19 -12.68
CA ASP A 212 -10.90 -9.54 -14.05
C ASP A 212 -10.09 -10.84 -14.14
N SER A 213 -9.71 -11.44 -13.01
CA SER A 213 -8.92 -12.67 -12.99
C SER A 213 -9.71 -13.87 -13.52
N ASP A 214 -8.99 -14.93 -13.92
CA ASP A 214 -9.61 -16.21 -14.27
C ASP A 214 -10.40 -16.75 -13.06
N ARG A 215 -11.56 -17.37 -13.29
CA ARG A 215 -12.38 -18.00 -12.25
C ARG A 215 -11.65 -19.13 -11.50
N LYS A 216 -10.53 -19.60 -12.02
CA LYS A 216 -9.61 -20.53 -11.37
C LYS A 216 -8.61 -19.83 -10.43
N SER A 217 -8.56 -18.49 -10.46
CA SER A 217 -7.74 -17.73 -9.52
C SER A 217 -8.40 -17.71 -8.16
N LYS A 218 -7.58 -17.97 -7.13
CA LYS A 218 -8.00 -18.02 -5.75
C LYS A 218 -7.02 -17.26 -4.88
N VAL A 219 -7.52 -16.64 -3.85
CA VAL A 219 -6.73 -16.00 -2.80
C VAL A 219 -7.03 -16.68 -1.46
N PRO A 220 -6.02 -16.95 -0.62
CA PRO A 220 -6.26 -17.48 0.72
C PRO A 220 -6.82 -16.35 1.60
N VAL A 221 -7.93 -16.63 2.26
CA VAL A 221 -8.54 -15.73 3.24
C VAL A 221 -8.73 -16.47 4.55
N LEU A 222 -8.62 -15.76 5.66
CA LEU A 222 -9.02 -16.30 6.95
C LEU A 222 -10.52 -16.11 7.14
N ASP A 223 -11.21 -17.18 7.45
CA ASP A 223 -12.62 -17.14 7.81
C ASP A 223 -12.82 -16.71 9.27
N GLN A 224 -14.10 -16.67 9.71
CA GLN A 224 -14.45 -16.25 11.06
C GLN A 224 -13.95 -17.22 12.14
N GLU A 225 -13.73 -18.48 11.79
CA GLU A 225 -13.23 -19.54 12.67
C GLU A 225 -11.69 -19.52 12.74
N GLY A 226 -11.01 -18.79 11.83
CA GLY A 226 -9.54 -18.71 11.72
C GLY A 226 -8.95 -19.77 10.80
N GLU A 227 -9.79 -20.47 10.05
CA GLU A 227 -9.34 -21.42 9.03
C GLU A 227 -9.09 -20.72 7.71
N VAL A 228 -8.19 -21.26 6.87
CA VAL A 228 -7.87 -20.69 5.56
C VAL A 228 -8.82 -21.24 4.51
N GLU A 229 -9.59 -20.35 3.90
CA GLU A 229 -10.38 -20.66 2.71
C GLU A 229 -9.76 -20.04 1.44
N TRP A 230 -9.90 -20.72 0.31
CA TRP A 230 -9.45 -20.24 -0.99
C TRP A 230 -10.64 -19.76 -1.82
N ILE A 231 -10.78 -18.44 -1.93
CA ILE A 231 -11.90 -17.79 -2.60
C ILE A 231 -11.48 -17.03 -3.86
N TYR A 232 -12.46 -16.66 -4.68
CA TYR A 232 -12.23 -15.80 -5.83
C TYR A 232 -11.86 -14.37 -5.36
N PRO A 233 -10.77 -13.75 -5.89
CA PRO A 233 -10.24 -12.50 -5.38
C PRO A 233 -11.05 -11.26 -5.83
N CYS A 234 -12.39 -11.33 -5.73
CA CYS A 234 -13.30 -10.26 -6.10
C CYS A 234 -14.26 -9.99 -4.94
N PHE A 235 -13.96 -8.98 -4.17
CA PHE A 235 -14.63 -8.59 -2.94
C PHE A 235 -15.73 -7.55 -3.20
N ASP A 236 -16.46 -7.19 -2.15
CA ASP A 236 -17.53 -6.19 -2.23
C ASP A 236 -17.68 -5.38 -0.92
N PHE A 237 -16.56 -5.02 -0.29
CA PHE A 237 -16.54 -4.17 0.89
C PHE A 237 -16.41 -2.68 0.52
N PRO A 238 -16.85 -1.74 1.40
CA PRO A 238 -16.69 -0.31 1.19
C PRO A 238 -15.23 0.12 1.07
N THR A 239 -14.99 1.13 0.25
CA THR A 239 -13.66 1.72 0.02
C THR A 239 -13.68 3.23 0.27
N LEU A 240 -12.51 3.84 0.40
CA LEU A 240 -12.40 5.30 0.46
C LEU A 240 -12.94 5.98 -0.81
N GLY A 241 -12.88 5.30 -1.97
CA GLY A 241 -13.51 5.78 -3.20
C GLY A 241 -15.02 5.99 -3.08
N ASP A 242 -15.71 5.10 -2.35
CA ASP A 242 -17.15 5.21 -2.10
C ASP A 242 -17.46 6.43 -1.23
N GLU A 243 -16.73 6.61 -0.13
CA GLU A 243 -16.91 7.76 0.76
C GLU A 243 -16.61 9.09 0.07
N LEU A 244 -15.55 9.14 -0.77
CA LEU A 244 -15.22 10.30 -1.57
C LEU A 244 -16.34 10.63 -2.57
N THR A 245 -16.92 9.60 -3.21
CA THR A 245 -18.04 9.75 -4.15
C THR A 245 -19.28 10.29 -3.43
N GLU A 246 -19.62 9.73 -2.25
CA GLU A 246 -20.74 10.19 -1.44
C GLU A 246 -20.57 11.64 -0.98
N ALA A 247 -19.34 12.02 -0.60
CA ALA A 247 -18.98 13.38 -0.18
C ALA A 247 -18.84 14.37 -1.35
N GLY A 248 -18.96 13.93 -2.60
CA GLY A 248 -18.76 14.75 -3.79
C GLY A 248 -17.30 15.20 -3.99
N VAL A 249 -16.36 14.44 -3.45
CA VAL A 249 -14.91 14.67 -3.58
C VAL A 249 -14.38 13.85 -4.75
N SER A 250 -13.77 14.51 -5.72
CA SER A 250 -13.28 13.82 -6.93
C SER A 250 -12.08 12.93 -6.65
N TRP A 251 -12.06 11.75 -7.25
CA TRP A 251 -10.95 10.82 -7.12
C TRP A 251 -10.68 10.03 -8.39
N LYS A 252 -9.46 9.50 -8.52
CA LYS A 252 -9.05 8.59 -9.60
C LYS A 252 -8.00 7.59 -9.12
N MET A 253 -8.04 6.39 -9.69
CA MET A 253 -6.94 5.44 -9.72
C MET A 253 -6.26 5.51 -11.09
N TYR A 254 -4.98 5.85 -11.10
CA TYR A 254 -4.12 5.82 -12.28
C TYR A 254 -3.37 4.49 -12.28
N ALA A 255 -3.74 3.60 -13.17
CA ALA A 255 -3.23 2.23 -13.20
C ALA A 255 -2.86 1.79 -14.63
N PRO A 256 -1.96 0.81 -14.80
CA PRO A 256 -1.76 0.17 -16.09
C PRO A 256 -3.06 -0.39 -16.64
N GLY A 257 -3.24 -0.37 -17.95
CA GLY A 257 -4.39 -0.99 -18.58
C GLY A 257 -4.38 -2.53 -18.45
N PRO A 258 -5.52 -3.21 -18.59
CA PRO A 258 -5.58 -4.66 -18.51
C PRO A 258 -4.61 -5.29 -19.53
N PRO A 259 -3.93 -6.40 -19.17
CA PRO A 259 -2.99 -7.06 -20.04
C PRO A 259 -3.71 -7.65 -21.27
N ASP A 260 -2.96 -7.82 -22.36
CA ASP A 260 -3.46 -8.51 -23.55
C ASP A 260 -3.84 -9.96 -23.17
N PRO A 261 -5.10 -10.38 -23.33
CA PRO A 261 -5.53 -11.74 -22.99
C PRO A 261 -4.76 -12.86 -23.71
N GLN A 262 -4.10 -12.52 -24.82
CA GLN A 262 -3.25 -13.46 -25.59
C GLN A 262 -1.80 -13.50 -25.10
N LYS A 263 -1.41 -12.54 -24.25
CA LYS A 263 -0.08 -12.44 -23.66
C LYS A 263 -0.24 -12.47 -22.15
N ILE A 264 -0.14 -13.63 -21.57
CA ILE A 264 -0.17 -13.82 -20.10
C ILE A 264 1.14 -13.27 -19.54
N THR A 265 1.32 -11.95 -19.59
CA THR A 265 2.48 -11.26 -19.02
C THR A 265 1.97 -10.16 -18.12
N GLN A 266 2.49 -10.13 -16.92
CA GLN A 266 2.24 -9.05 -15.98
C GLN A 266 2.72 -7.71 -16.57
N ASN A 267 1.94 -6.67 -16.37
CA ASN A 267 2.26 -5.33 -16.85
C ASN A 267 2.09 -4.25 -15.76
N GLY A 268 1.76 -4.67 -14.51
CA GLY A 268 1.42 -3.81 -13.39
C GLY A 268 -0.08 -3.67 -13.13
N TYR A 269 -0.93 -4.22 -14.00
CA TYR A 269 -2.40 -4.20 -13.81
C TYR A 269 -2.83 -4.95 -12.55
N GLN A 270 -2.11 -6.02 -12.19
CA GLN A 270 -2.37 -6.83 -11.00
C GLN A 270 -2.37 -6.00 -9.70
N TRP A 271 -1.71 -4.86 -9.68
CA TRP A 271 -1.67 -3.95 -8.52
C TRP A 271 -2.78 -2.88 -8.54
N THR A 272 -3.77 -3.04 -9.43
CA THR A 272 -4.93 -2.14 -9.50
C THR A 272 -5.95 -2.55 -8.44
N ALA A 273 -5.80 -2.04 -7.21
CA ALA A 273 -6.60 -2.48 -6.06
C ALA A 273 -8.12 -2.43 -6.30
N TYR A 274 -8.61 -1.41 -7.00
CA TYR A 274 -10.05 -1.29 -7.32
C TYR A 274 -10.56 -2.35 -8.29
N ASP A 275 -9.69 -3.09 -9.01
CA ASP A 275 -10.12 -4.27 -9.78
C ASP A 275 -10.68 -5.38 -8.89
N ALA A 276 -10.26 -5.43 -7.63
CA ALA A 276 -10.76 -6.41 -6.67
C ALA A 276 -12.10 -6.04 -6.02
N ILE A 277 -12.67 -4.88 -6.35
CA ILE A 277 -13.91 -4.36 -5.73
C ILE A 277 -15.05 -4.40 -6.74
N ARG A 278 -15.96 -5.36 -6.55
CA ARG A 278 -17.00 -5.72 -7.53
C ARG A 278 -17.93 -4.56 -7.90
N HIS A 279 -18.47 -3.84 -6.92
CA HIS A 279 -19.39 -2.74 -7.19
C HIS A 279 -18.73 -1.55 -7.91
N ILE A 280 -17.39 -1.43 -7.83
CA ILE A 280 -16.66 -0.46 -8.63
C ILE A 280 -16.31 -1.07 -9.99
N ARG A 281 -15.74 -2.30 -10.01
CA ARG A 281 -15.24 -2.90 -11.25
C ARG A 281 -16.33 -3.19 -12.25
N ASP A 282 -17.50 -3.67 -11.83
CA ASP A 282 -18.59 -4.14 -12.70
C ASP A 282 -19.60 -3.03 -13.06
N THR A 283 -19.33 -1.77 -12.70
CA THR A 283 -20.25 -0.66 -12.91
C THR A 283 -19.62 0.49 -13.70
N GLU A 284 -20.36 1.57 -13.92
CA GLU A 284 -19.83 2.78 -14.57
C GLU A 284 -18.78 3.49 -13.71
N GLU A 285 -18.70 3.22 -12.38
CA GLU A 285 -17.70 3.78 -11.49
C GLU A 285 -16.27 3.47 -11.98
N TRP A 286 -16.06 2.26 -12.51
CA TRP A 286 -14.76 1.90 -13.12
C TRP A 286 -14.33 2.87 -14.21
N LYS A 287 -15.24 3.19 -15.13
CA LYS A 287 -14.91 4.07 -16.26
C LYS A 287 -14.71 5.53 -15.85
N LEU A 288 -15.37 5.93 -14.77
CA LEU A 288 -15.27 7.29 -14.25
C LEU A 288 -13.96 7.51 -13.48
N HIS A 289 -13.49 6.48 -12.79
CA HIS A 289 -12.44 6.63 -11.79
C HIS A 289 -11.14 5.91 -12.12
N VAL A 290 -11.14 4.83 -12.88
CA VAL A 290 -9.91 4.09 -13.21
C VAL A 290 -9.42 4.46 -14.61
N VAL A 291 -8.25 5.07 -14.67
CA VAL A 291 -7.67 5.59 -15.91
C VAL A 291 -6.20 5.14 -16.05
N LEU A 292 -5.66 5.23 -17.27
CA LEU A 292 -4.30 4.81 -17.54
C LEU A 292 -3.27 5.65 -16.75
N THR A 293 -2.20 5.00 -16.29
CA THR A 293 -1.13 5.63 -15.49
C THR A 293 -0.53 6.86 -16.19
N GLU A 294 -0.39 6.84 -17.50
CA GLU A 294 0.16 7.95 -18.29
C GLU A 294 -0.69 9.22 -18.21
N GLN A 295 -1.99 9.06 -17.92
CA GLN A 295 -2.89 10.20 -17.78
C GLN A 295 -2.55 11.07 -16.56
N PHE A 296 -1.90 10.50 -15.53
CA PHE A 296 -1.47 11.25 -14.35
C PHE A 296 -0.60 12.45 -14.72
N ALA A 297 0.42 12.25 -15.55
CA ALA A 297 1.31 13.33 -15.94
C ALA A 297 0.61 14.40 -16.79
N VAL A 298 -0.39 14.03 -17.56
CA VAL A 298 -1.23 14.96 -18.34
C VAL A 298 -2.10 15.79 -17.40
N ASP A 299 -2.83 15.12 -16.50
CA ASP A 299 -3.72 15.78 -15.54
C ASP A 299 -2.93 16.73 -14.61
N ALA A 300 -1.78 16.28 -14.11
CA ALA A 300 -0.92 17.08 -13.24
C ALA A 300 -0.44 18.38 -13.92
N ARG A 301 0.07 18.28 -15.16
CA ARG A 301 0.55 19.47 -15.90
C ARG A 301 -0.57 20.43 -16.27
N ASN A 302 -1.74 19.91 -16.60
CA ASN A 302 -2.91 20.70 -17.01
C ASN A 302 -3.70 21.28 -15.84
N GLY A 303 -3.42 20.85 -14.60
CA GLY A 303 -4.18 21.28 -13.42
C GLY A 303 -5.56 20.63 -13.34
N THR A 304 -5.68 19.39 -13.80
CA THR A 304 -6.93 18.61 -13.80
C THR A 304 -6.86 17.37 -12.92
N LEU A 305 -5.87 17.28 -12.01
CA LEU A 305 -5.85 16.24 -10.99
C LEU A 305 -7.10 16.31 -10.12
N PRO A 306 -7.72 15.17 -9.78
CA PRO A 306 -8.79 15.13 -8.81
C PRO A 306 -8.29 15.49 -7.40
N ALA A 307 -9.20 15.51 -6.45
CA ALA A 307 -8.85 15.76 -5.05
C ALA A 307 -8.01 14.61 -4.45
N VAL A 308 -8.31 13.36 -4.82
CA VAL A 308 -7.53 12.19 -4.38
C VAL A 308 -7.11 11.37 -5.60
N SER A 309 -5.86 10.97 -5.64
CA SER A 309 -5.25 10.18 -6.72
C SER A 309 -4.47 9.01 -6.14
N TRP A 310 -4.79 7.79 -6.52
CA TRP A 310 -3.90 6.64 -6.35
C TRP A 310 -3.12 6.43 -7.63
N VAL A 311 -1.85 6.07 -7.53
CA VAL A 311 -1.00 5.81 -8.70
C VAL A 311 -0.29 4.48 -8.53
N SER A 312 -0.66 3.51 -9.37
CA SER A 312 -0.02 2.21 -9.50
C SER A 312 1.08 2.23 -10.55
N THR A 313 2.09 1.41 -10.37
CA THR A 313 3.28 1.41 -11.25
C THR A 313 3.13 0.44 -12.42
N PRO A 314 3.55 0.84 -13.64
CA PRO A 314 3.83 -0.14 -14.70
C PRO A 314 4.98 -1.06 -14.32
N ILE A 315 4.91 -2.34 -14.73
CA ILE A 315 5.82 -3.41 -14.31
C ILE A 315 7.31 -3.06 -14.46
N GLY A 316 7.73 -2.46 -15.58
CA GLY A 316 9.15 -2.18 -15.85
C GLY A 316 9.76 -1.05 -15.02
N VAL A 317 8.96 -0.31 -14.26
CA VAL A 317 9.39 0.84 -13.44
C VAL A 317 8.95 0.74 -11.99
N THR A 318 8.53 -0.44 -11.61
CA THR A 318 7.94 -0.72 -10.29
C THR A 318 8.97 -0.82 -9.17
N GLU A 319 10.22 -1.22 -9.48
CA GLU A 319 11.29 -1.59 -8.55
C GLU A 319 11.13 -2.99 -7.93
N HIS A 320 10.00 -3.67 -8.19
CA HIS A 320 9.87 -5.09 -7.87
C HIS A 320 11.01 -5.89 -8.53
N PRO A 321 11.77 -6.70 -7.80
CA PRO A 321 12.73 -7.59 -8.43
C PRO A 321 12.09 -8.46 -9.54
N PRO A 322 12.70 -8.65 -10.71
CA PRO A 322 14.06 -8.24 -11.06
C PRO A 322 14.18 -6.87 -11.75
N TRP A 323 13.18 -6.00 -11.68
CA TRP A 323 13.14 -4.75 -12.42
C TRP A 323 14.11 -3.71 -11.83
N PRO A 324 14.75 -2.88 -12.69
CA PRO A 324 15.79 -1.94 -12.27
C PRO A 324 15.27 -0.84 -11.35
N ILE A 325 15.98 -0.57 -10.27
CA ILE A 325 15.68 0.52 -9.33
C ILE A 325 15.86 1.88 -9.99
N CYS A 326 16.86 2.02 -10.84
CA CYS A 326 17.15 3.26 -11.56
C CYS A 326 15.99 3.72 -12.43
N ASP A 327 15.36 2.81 -13.18
CA ASP A 327 14.20 3.14 -14.00
C ASP A 327 12.98 3.47 -13.16
N GLY A 328 12.79 2.78 -12.04
CA GLY A 328 11.74 3.05 -11.08
C GLY A 328 11.89 4.41 -10.40
N GLU A 329 13.10 4.78 -9.96
CA GLU A 329 13.39 6.10 -9.44
C GLU A 329 13.12 7.19 -10.49
N ASN A 330 13.59 6.99 -11.74
CA ASN A 330 13.36 7.93 -12.84
C ASN A 330 11.87 8.13 -13.13
N TRP A 331 11.09 7.05 -13.09
CA TRP A 331 9.65 7.14 -13.25
C TRP A 331 9.01 7.97 -12.12
N THR A 332 9.38 7.73 -10.87
CA THR A 332 8.90 8.51 -9.72
C THR A 332 9.30 9.99 -9.85
N VAL A 333 10.54 10.27 -10.29
CA VAL A 333 10.98 11.63 -10.60
C VAL A 333 10.08 12.29 -11.63
N SER A 334 9.64 11.54 -12.66
CA SER A 334 8.75 12.08 -13.71
C SER A 334 7.38 12.49 -13.15
N LEU A 335 6.82 11.72 -12.20
CA LEU A 335 5.56 12.07 -11.52
C LEU A 335 5.72 13.34 -10.68
N VAL A 336 6.77 13.41 -9.85
CA VAL A 336 7.05 14.60 -9.04
C VAL A 336 7.26 15.82 -9.91
N GLN A 337 8.00 15.69 -11.02
CA GLN A 337 8.21 16.79 -11.98
C GLN A 337 6.93 17.21 -12.68
N ALA A 338 6.04 16.27 -13.04
CA ALA A 338 4.75 16.59 -13.65
C ALA A 338 3.88 17.42 -12.68
N LEU A 339 3.76 16.97 -11.43
CA LEU A 339 3.05 17.72 -10.37
C LEU A 339 3.68 19.09 -10.11
N ALA A 340 5.01 19.13 -10.03
CA ALA A 340 5.79 20.34 -9.78
C ALA A 340 5.64 21.41 -10.88
N ALA A 341 5.46 20.98 -12.12
CA ALA A 341 5.26 21.87 -13.28
C ALA A 341 3.82 22.36 -13.40
N GLY A 342 2.88 21.68 -12.76
CA GLY A 342 1.44 22.02 -12.85
C GLY A 342 1.03 23.10 -11.85
N PRO A 343 -0.14 23.72 -12.10
CA PRO A 343 -0.65 24.81 -11.24
C PRO A 343 -1.09 24.32 -9.85
N GLN A 344 -1.35 22.99 -9.70
CA GLN A 344 -1.87 22.41 -8.47
C GLN A 344 -0.79 22.11 -7.42
N TRP A 345 0.52 22.20 -7.76
CA TRP A 345 1.62 22.00 -6.81
C TRP A 345 1.38 22.67 -5.47
N ARG A 346 0.94 23.93 -5.50
CA ARG A 346 0.76 24.76 -4.29
C ARG A 346 -0.28 24.21 -3.30
N HIS A 347 -1.06 23.24 -3.72
CA HIS A 347 -2.16 22.67 -2.94
C HIS A 347 -2.11 21.15 -2.93
N SER A 348 -0.92 20.55 -3.17
CA SER A 348 -0.77 19.11 -3.26
C SER A 348 0.07 18.52 -2.14
N ALA A 349 -0.21 17.27 -1.80
CA ALA A 349 0.67 16.40 -1.03
C ALA A 349 0.78 15.06 -1.78
N MET A 350 2.02 14.62 -2.01
CA MET A 350 2.31 13.33 -2.61
C MET A 350 2.98 12.43 -1.56
N PHE A 351 2.35 11.29 -1.27
CA PHE A 351 2.86 10.23 -0.43
C PHE A 351 3.42 9.15 -1.37
N ILE A 352 4.69 8.81 -1.22
CA ILE A 352 5.39 7.81 -2.05
C ILE A 352 5.88 6.72 -1.11
N THR A 353 5.40 5.50 -1.31
CA THR A 353 5.75 4.34 -0.50
C THR A 353 5.89 3.09 -1.35
N TRP A 354 6.26 1.98 -0.70
CA TRP A 354 6.31 0.64 -1.26
C TRP A 354 5.29 -0.24 -0.54
N ASP A 355 4.78 -1.23 -1.24
CA ASP A 355 3.66 -2.05 -0.78
C ASP A 355 4.02 -3.04 0.33
N ASP A 356 5.17 -3.71 0.19
CA ASP A 356 5.65 -4.70 1.14
C ASP A 356 7.19 -4.80 1.18
N PHE A 357 7.70 -5.75 1.97
CA PHE A 357 9.12 -5.91 2.24
C PHE A 357 9.92 -6.58 1.10
N GLY A 358 9.28 -7.28 0.15
CA GLY A 358 9.93 -7.98 -0.95
C GLY A 358 10.96 -9.05 -0.54
N GLY A 359 10.81 -9.60 0.66
CA GLY A 359 11.79 -10.50 1.25
C GLY A 359 13.05 -9.80 1.81
N PHE A 360 13.18 -8.47 1.69
CA PHE A 360 14.34 -7.73 2.17
C PHE A 360 14.33 -7.54 3.69
N TYR A 361 15.54 -7.46 4.26
CA TYR A 361 15.74 -7.28 5.69
C TYR A 361 15.27 -5.91 6.18
N ASP A 362 14.65 -5.91 7.35
CA ASP A 362 14.45 -4.75 8.21
C ASP A 362 14.69 -5.15 9.67
N HIS A 363 15.29 -4.25 10.47
CA HIS A 363 15.66 -4.58 11.84
C HIS A 363 14.56 -4.29 12.87
N VAL A 364 13.53 -3.53 12.49
CA VAL A 364 12.47 -3.14 13.43
C VAL A 364 11.30 -4.13 13.33
N PRO A 365 10.99 -4.85 14.42
CA PRO A 365 9.85 -5.74 14.41
C PRO A 365 8.55 -4.93 14.29
N PRO A 366 7.64 -5.32 13.37
CA PRO A 366 6.32 -4.72 13.31
C PRO A 366 5.46 -5.10 14.51
N ASP A 367 4.56 -4.18 14.91
CA ASP A 367 3.60 -4.44 15.97
C ASP A 367 2.49 -5.38 15.49
N GLN A 368 2.14 -6.35 16.33
CA GLN A 368 1.01 -7.24 16.09
C GLN A 368 -0.28 -6.59 16.63
N ILE A 369 -0.90 -5.71 15.84
CA ILE A 369 -2.05 -4.90 16.26
C ILE A 369 -3.40 -5.60 16.06
N ASP A 370 -3.46 -6.56 15.17
CA ASP A 370 -4.58 -7.47 14.93
C ASP A 370 -4.06 -8.82 14.41
N ARG A 371 -4.94 -9.66 13.87
CA ARG A 371 -4.55 -10.98 13.33
C ARG A 371 -3.61 -10.93 12.13
N TYR A 372 -3.61 -9.83 11.39
CA TYR A 372 -2.75 -9.63 10.22
C TYR A 372 -1.45 -8.90 10.59
N GLY A 373 -1.39 -8.30 11.76
CA GLY A 373 -0.28 -7.47 12.22
C GLY A 373 -0.08 -6.20 11.40
N LEU A 374 1.00 -5.50 11.68
CA LEU A 374 1.64 -4.68 10.67
C LEU A 374 2.64 -5.56 9.92
N GLY A 375 2.86 -5.31 8.64
CA GLY A 375 3.98 -5.88 7.91
C GLY A 375 5.30 -5.17 8.25
N PHE A 376 6.36 -5.47 7.54
CA PHE A 376 7.66 -4.82 7.79
C PHE A 376 7.62 -3.34 7.42
N ARG A 377 8.59 -2.57 7.95
CA ARG A 377 8.72 -1.17 7.58
C ARG A 377 9.03 -1.03 6.10
N VAL A 378 8.30 -0.11 5.48
CA VAL A 378 8.54 0.36 4.12
C VAL A 378 8.88 1.85 4.16
N PRO A 379 9.65 2.39 3.22
CA PRO A 379 9.91 3.83 3.21
C PRO A 379 8.63 4.61 2.92
N LEU A 380 8.48 5.78 3.55
CA LEU A 380 7.49 6.77 3.14
C LEU A 380 8.15 8.13 2.94
N LEU A 381 7.99 8.70 1.75
CA LEU A 381 8.37 10.07 1.44
C LEU A 381 7.10 10.93 1.30
N VAL A 382 7.03 12.06 2.01
CA VAL A 382 5.92 13.00 1.88
C VAL A 382 6.41 14.29 1.23
N VAL A 383 6.01 14.47 -0.03
CA VAL A 383 6.45 15.58 -0.89
C VAL A 383 5.32 16.59 -1.05
N SER A 384 5.44 17.75 -0.42
CA SER A 384 4.41 18.79 -0.41
C SER A 384 5.03 20.16 -0.19
N PRO A 385 4.44 21.24 -0.72
CA PRO A 385 4.85 22.60 -0.34
C PRO A 385 4.65 22.88 1.15
N TYR A 386 3.86 22.09 1.85
CA TYR A 386 3.59 22.21 3.30
C TYR A 386 4.31 21.15 4.14
N ALA A 387 4.98 20.17 3.54
CA ALA A 387 5.77 19.18 4.28
C ALA A 387 6.89 19.86 5.06
N ARG A 388 7.15 19.42 6.29
CA ARG A 388 8.28 19.91 7.12
C ARG A 388 9.59 19.67 6.39
N ARG A 389 10.53 20.59 6.53
CA ARG A 389 11.78 20.51 5.79
C ARG A 389 12.78 19.56 6.45
N GLY A 390 13.24 18.55 5.71
CA GLY A 390 14.26 17.61 6.16
C GLY A 390 13.88 16.96 7.49
N HIS A 391 12.59 16.71 7.66
CA HIS A 391 12.04 16.11 8.87
C HIS A 391 12.01 14.59 8.73
N ILE A 392 12.56 13.92 9.73
CA ILE A 392 12.38 12.48 9.89
C ILE A 392 11.22 12.29 10.85
N ASP A 393 10.16 11.66 10.39
CA ASP A 393 8.99 11.34 11.21
C ASP A 393 9.15 9.96 11.82
N HIS A 394 9.11 9.90 13.16
CA HIS A 394 9.26 8.69 13.96
C HIS A 394 7.91 8.15 14.47
N ALA A 395 6.80 8.79 14.12
CA ALA A 395 5.49 8.31 14.52
C ALA A 395 5.19 6.98 13.80
N ARG A 396 4.66 6.01 14.55
CA ARG A 396 4.20 4.76 13.96
C ARG A 396 3.02 5.04 13.05
N ALA A 397 3.15 4.71 11.78
CA ALA A 397 2.14 4.89 10.76
C ALA A 397 2.14 3.71 9.77
N GLU A 398 1.09 3.59 8.97
CA GLU A 398 0.93 2.56 7.96
C GLU A 398 0.00 3.07 6.84
N PHE A 399 -0.41 2.25 5.87
CA PHE A 399 -1.22 2.73 4.73
C PHE A 399 -2.54 3.36 5.17
N SER A 400 -3.22 2.80 6.19
CA SER A 400 -4.46 3.38 6.72
C SER A 400 -4.24 4.77 7.34
N SER A 401 -3.00 5.13 7.71
CA SER A 401 -2.68 6.49 8.16
C SER A 401 -2.78 7.52 7.02
N VAL A 402 -2.49 7.11 5.78
CA VAL A 402 -2.69 7.98 4.61
C VAL A 402 -4.17 8.14 4.32
N LEU A 403 -4.97 7.07 4.47
CA LEU A 403 -6.43 7.14 4.36
C LEU A 403 -6.97 8.08 5.44
N LYS A 404 -6.50 7.93 6.69
CA LYS A 404 -6.87 8.79 7.81
C LYS A 404 -6.56 10.27 7.57
N PHE A 405 -5.44 10.58 6.90
CA PHE A 405 -5.15 11.95 6.48
C PHE A 405 -6.20 12.48 5.49
N ILE A 406 -6.61 11.65 4.53
CA ILE A 406 -7.65 12.00 3.55
C ILE A 406 -8.99 12.21 4.24
N GLU A 407 -9.41 11.30 5.11
CA GLU A 407 -10.63 11.40 5.91
C GLU A 407 -10.64 12.70 6.75
N ALA A 408 -9.57 12.96 7.49
CA ALA A 408 -9.44 14.16 8.29
C ALA A 408 -9.46 15.47 7.46
N ASN A 409 -8.95 15.40 6.21
CA ASN A 409 -8.91 16.57 5.33
C ASN A 409 -10.28 16.89 4.71
N TRP A 410 -11.12 15.91 4.46
CA TRP A 410 -12.46 16.11 3.89
C TRP A 410 -13.60 15.79 4.85
N GLU A 411 -13.28 15.57 6.14
CA GLU A 411 -14.25 15.27 7.21
C GLU A 411 -15.12 14.05 6.85
N LEU A 412 -14.47 12.98 6.35
CA LEU A 412 -15.10 11.71 6.04
C LEU A 412 -15.12 10.80 7.29
N PRO A 413 -16.06 9.86 7.39
CA PRO A 413 -16.01 8.83 8.41
C PRO A 413 -14.81 7.91 8.21
N SER A 414 -14.51 7.05 9.18
CA SER A 414 -13.54 5.98 9.00
C SER A 414 -14.19 4.73 8.43
N LEU A 415 -13.48 4.01 7.58
CA LEU A 415 -13.95 2.78 6.93
C LEU A 415 -14.00 1.60 7.88
N THR A 416 -12.99 1.50 8.75
CA THR A 416 -12.79 0.38 9.68
C THR A 416 -12.24 0.90 11.02
N GLU A 417 -12.08 0.02 11.98
CA GLU A 417 -11.37 0.36 13.22
C GLU A 417 -9.88 0.61 12.96
N ARG A 418 -9.33 0.02 11.89
CA ARG A 418 -7.91 0.13 11.55
C ARG A 418 -7.50 1.56 11.20
N ASP A 419 -8.24 2.23 10.32
CA ASP A 419 -8.00 3.63 9.98
C ASP A 419 -8.52 4.58 11.06
N ALA A 420 -9.60 4.21 11.79
CA ALA A 420 -10.06 4.98 12.94
C ALA A 420 -8.97 5.18 14.01
N ASP A 421 -8.19 4.13 14.28
CA ASP A 421 -7.12 4.11 15.30
C ASP A 421 -5.76 4.56 14.74
N SER A 422 -5.64 4.73 13.42
CA SER A 422 -4.41 5.19 12.79
C SER A 422 -4.11 6.66 13.05
N VAL A 423 -2.83 7.05 13.03
CA VAL A 423 -2.43 8.46 13.08
C VAL A 423 -2.84 9.18 11.79
N ASP A 424 -3.28 10.43 11.89
CA ASP A 424 -3.76 11.21 10.74
C ASP A 424 -2.64 11.89 9.93
N MET A 425 -1.41 11.64 10.27
CA MET A 425 -0.19 12.17 9.61
C MET A 425 -0.09 13.70 9.51
N THR A 426 -0.94 14.45 10.20
CA THR A 426 -0.85 15.93 10.17
C THR A 426 0.44 16.47 10.76
N GLN A 427 1.12 15.71 11.64
CA GLN A 427 2.40 16.08 12.24
C GLN A 427 3.54 16.23 11.22
N VAL A 428 3.45 15.63 10.03
CA VAL A 428 4.50 15.76 8.99
C VAL A 428 4.41 17.07 8.22
N PHE A 429 3.35 17.85 8.44
CA PHE A 429 3.11 19.11 7.78
C PHE A 429 3.33 20.33 8.70
N ASP A 430 3.57 21.47 8.09
CA ASP A 430 3.49 22.78 8.68
C ASP A 430 2.58 23.63 7.76
N PHE A 431 1.30 23.68 8.08
CA PHE A 431 0.31 24.37 7.26
C PHE A 431 0.37 25.90 7.38
N ASP A 432 1.10 26.42 8.36
CA ASP A 432 1.31 27.86 8.55
C ASP A 432 2.48 28.39 7.73
N GLN A 433 3.33 27.51 7.20
CA GLN A 433 4.45 27.94 6.36
C GLN A 433 4.01 28.44 4.99
N HIS A 434 4.80 29.35 4.40
CA HIS A 434 4.61 29.68 2.99
C HIS A 434 4.84 28.44 2.10
N PRO A 435 3.97 28.20 1.09
CA PRO A 435 4.13 27.06 0.19
C PRO A 435 5.52 27.05 -0.45
N ARG A 436 6.24 25.97 -0.24
CA ARG A 436 7.61 25.78 -0.74
C ARG A 436 7.62 25.60 -2.26
N ARG A 437 8.75 25.96 -2.85
CA ARG A 437 8.99 25.70 -4.27
C ARG A 437 9.12 24.20 -4.53
N PRO A 438 8.79 23.74 -5.74
CA PRO A 438 9.00 22.36 -6.14
C PRO A 438 10.47 21.92 -6.02
N PRO A 439 10.75 20.64 -5.77
CA PRO A 439 12.10 20.10 -5.79
C PRO A 439 12.68 20.15 -7.20
N ARG A 440 14.00 20.28 -7.29
CA ARG A 440 14.73 20.15 -8.54
C ARG A 440 15.34 18.75 -8.61
N LEU A 441 14.67 17.85 -9.28
CA LEU A 441 15.14 16.47 -9.49
C LEU A 441 15.71 16.33 -10.90
N THR A 442 16.61 15.37 -11.08
CA THR A 442 17.21 15.06 -12.38
C THR A 442 17.12 13.56 -12.58
N GLN A 443 16.51 13.13 -13.69
CA GLN A 443 16.53 11.72 -14.08
C GLN A 443 17.97 11.28 -14.35
N ARG A 444 18.28 10.06 -13.96
CA ARG A 444 19.57 9.43 -14.21
C ARG A 444 19.65 9.05 -15.68
N SER A 445 20.78 9.35 -16.33
CA SER A 445 20.99 9.05 -17.75
C SER A 445 21.60 7.67 -18.00
N GLU A 446 22.14 7.06 -16.96
CA GLU A 446 22.88 5.79 -17.03
C GLU A 446 22.20 4.76 -16.14
N CYS A 447 20.97 4.34 -16.50
CA CYS A 447 20.37 3.14 -15.94
C CYS A 447 20.95 1.93 -16.66
N THR A 448 21.39 0.93 -15.90
CA THR A 448 21.90 -0.32 -16.47
C THR A 448 20.75 -1.01 -17.21
N GLN A 449 20.94 -1.31 -18.49
CA GLN A 449 19.97 -2.12 -19.24
C GLN A 449 20.22 -3.60 -18.94
N TYR A 450 19.23 -4.30 -18.42
CA TYR A 450 19.23 -5.75 -18.21
C TYR A 450 18.47 -6.47 -19.32
#